data_2de62c77d2dcd6c96f4e164e29acc477
#
_entry.id   2de62c77d2dcd6c96f4e164e29acc477
#
_cell.length_a   1.000
_cell.length_b   1.000
_cell.length_c   1.000
_cell.angle_alpha   90.00
_cell.angle_beta   90.00
_cell.angle_gamma   90.00
#
_symmetry.space_group_name_H-M   'P 1'
#
loop_
_entity.id
_entity.type
_entity.pdbx_description
1 polymer ?
#
loop_
_entity_poly.entity_id
_entity_poly.type
_entity_poly.pdbx_seq_one_letter_code
_entity_poly.pdbx_strand_id
1 'polypeptide(L)'
;MFLTAALYKFVALPDYTELREPLLAVCEENHIKGTLLLAAEGINGTISGPEAGIRAVLAWLRSDPRLAELEHKESWAAELPFHRMKVRLKKEIVTMGVPGIDPRHIVGTYVKPQDWNDLIHQPDVVLIDTRNDYEVAIGTFRGAVDPDIKSFTELPAWVQRETEAGRLKGKPRVAMFCTGGIRCEKSTAYMKEQGFDEVYHLQGGILKYLEEVPPEQSTWDGECFVFDERVSVGHGLRQGDYELCRACRFPLTAAERASPHYRKGVSCAHCHDKTTDAQKAAYAERQKQVELAEQRNAEHIAAHFPHSHAYKKDAA
;
A
#
# COMPACT_ATOMS: atom_id res chain seq x y z
N MET A 1 -17.63 14.67 1.99
CA MET A 1 -17.02 13.32 2.07
C MET A 1 -16.47 12.98 0.69
N PHE A 2 -15.31 12.34 0.63
CA PHE A 2 -14.64 11.92 -0.60
C PHE A 2 -14.62 10.41 -0.68
N LEU A 3 -14.89 9.86 -1.86
CA LEU A 3 -14.76 8.43 -2.12
C LEU A 3 -13.30 8.11 -2.42
N THR A 4 -12.77 7.06 -1.81
CA THR A 4 -11.43 6.54 -2.06
C THR A 4 -11.56 5.15 -2.67
N ALA A 5 -10.91 4.93 -3.82
CA ALA A 5 -10.89 3.66 -4.53
C ALA A 5 -9.46 3.12 -4.61
N ALA A 6 -9.22 1.96 -3.99
CA ALA A 6 -7.99 1.19 -4.13
C ALA A 6 -8.20 0.10 -5.18
N LEU A 7 -7.36 0.05 -6.20
CA LEU A 7 -7.51 -0.83 -7.34
C LEU A 7 -6.18 -1.45 -7.77
N TYR A 8 -6.24 -2.66 -8.30
CA TYR A 8 -5.15 -3.24 -9.08
C TYR A 8 -5.67 -4.31 -10.05
N LYS A 9 -4.92 -4.54 -11.12
CA LYS A 9 -5.14 -5.69 -12.01
C LYS A 9 -3.82 -6.09 -12.66
N PHE A 10 -3.48 -7.37 -12.55
CA PHE A 10 -2.43 -7.96 -13.38
C PHE A 10 -3.02 -8.31 -14.75
N VAL A 11 -2.53 -7.65 -15.77
CA VAL A 11 -2.96 -7.83 -17.17
C VAL A 11 -1.87 -7.33 -18.11
N ALA A 12 -1.72 -7.93 -19.28
CA ALA A 12 -0.76 -7.45 -20.27
C ALA A 12 -1.15 -6.07 -20.80
N LEU A 13 -0.32 -5.07 -20.52
CA LEU A 13 -0.44 -3.69 -20.99
C LEU A 13 0.87 -3.27 -21.68
N PRO A 14 1.20 -3.79 -22.87
CA PRO A 14 2.46 -3.46 -23.55
C PRO A 14 2.56 -1.99 -23.93
N ASP A 15 1.45 -1.32 -24.09
CA ASP A 15 1.26 0.10 -24.42
C ASP A 15 1.05 0.99 -23.18
N TYR A 16 1.40 0.51 -21.97
CA TYR A 16 1.16 1.23 -20.70
C TYR A 16 1.75 2.65 -20.67
N THR A 17 2.77 2.92 -21.46
CA THR A 17 3.38 4.24 -21.59
C THR A 17 2.45 5.25 -22.25
N GLU A 18 1.64 4.80 -23.22
CA GLU A 18 0.69 5.62 -23.97
C GLU A 18 -0.57 5.92 -23.13
N LEU A 19 -0.91 5.05 -22.19
CA LEU A 19 -2.05 5.23 -21.28
C LEU A 19 -1.82 6.33 -20.24
N ARG A 20 -0.58 6.73 -19.98
CA ARG A 20 -0.22 7.63 -18.89
C ARG A 20 -0.88 9.00 -19.00
N GLU A 21 -0.70 9.69 -20.12
CA GLU A 21 -1.20 11.07 -20.29
C GLU A 21 -2.73 11.12 -20.40
N PRO A 22 -3.41 10.23 -21.16
CA PRO A 22 -4.88 10.18 -21.16
C PRO A 22 -5.47 9.91 -19.77
N LEU A 23 -4.90 8.94 -19.02
CA LEU A 23 -5.37 8.63 -17.67
C LEU A 23 -5.17 9.81 -16.70
N LEU A 24 -4.03 10.50 -16.80
CA LEU A 24 -3.79 11.68 -15.97
C LEU A 24 -4.80 12.78 -16.27
N ALA A 25 -5.06 13.05 -17.56
CA ALA A 25 -6.03 14.06 -17.98
C ALA A 25 -7.45 13.75 -17.45
N VAL A 26 -7.93 12.51 -17.61
CA VAL A 26 -9.23 12.09 -17.09
C VAL A 26 -9.32 12.25 -15.57
N CYS A 27 -8.24 11.92 -14.83
CA CYS A 27 -8.21 12.11 -13.38
C CYS A 27 -8.28 13.60 -13.00
N GLU A 28 -7.53 14.47 -13.69
CA GLU A 28 -7.49 15.91 -13.41
C GLU A 28 -8.83 16.60 -13.75
N GLU A 29 -9.43 16.28 -14.90
CA GLU A 29 -10.75 16.77 -15.32
C GLU A 29 -11.86 16.42 -14.30
N ASN A 30 -11.73 15.27 -13.64
CA ASN A 30 -12.68 14.79 -12.63
C ASN A 30 -12.29 15.14 -11.19
N HIS A 31 -11.31 16.03 -10.99
CA HIS A 31 -10.83 16.47 -9.67
C HIS A 31 -10.35 15.33 -8.77
N ILE A 32 -9.74 14.30 -9.36
CA ILE A 32 -9.22 13.13 -8.66
C ILE A 32 -7.78 13.36 -8.24
N LYS A 33 -7.45 12.98 -7.01
CA LYS A 33 -6.09 12.92 -6.49
C LYS A 33 -5.73 11.49 -6.11
N GLY A 34 -4.43 11.18 -6.06
CA GLY A 34 -3.96 9.83 -5.73
C GLY A 34 -2.70 9.43 -6.46
N THR A 35 -2.42 8.15 -6.49
CA THR A 35 -1.31 7.59 -7.25
C THR A 35 -1.75 6.35 -7.98
N LEU A 36 -1.59 6.33 -9.29
CA LEU A 36 -1.73 5.15 -10.14
C LEU A 36 -0.37 4.78 -10.72
N LEU A 37 -0.05 3.50 -10.67
CA LEU A 37 1.15 2.90 -11.24
C LEU A 37 0.75 2.11 -12.48
N LEU A 38 1.44 2.31 -13.59
CA LEU A 38 1.28 1.57 -14.83
C LEU A 38 2.58 0.84 -15.14
N ALA A 39 2.49 -0.41 -15.55
CA ALA A 39 3.58 -1.22 -16.04
C ALA A 39 3.09 -2.17 -17.14
N ALA A 40 4.01 -2.85 -17.83
CA ALA A 40 3.64 -3.86 -18.82
C ALA A 40 2.83 -5.03 -18.23
N GLU A 41 2.88 -5.23 -16.91
CA GLU A 41 2.17 -6.28 -16.18
C GLU A 41 0.80 -5.84 -15.62
N GLY A 42 0.41 -4.53 -15.76
CA GLY A 42 -0.89 -4.07 -15.30
C GLY A 42 -0.95 -2.67 -14.69
N ILE A 43 -1.93 -2.48 -13.81
CA ILE A 43 -2.22 -1.23 -13.10
C ILE A 43 -2.36 -1.48 -11.59
N ASN A 44 -1.94 -0.51 -10.78
CA ASN A 44 -2.12 -0.52 -9.31
C ASN A 44 -2.19 0.90 -8.78
N GLY A 45 -2.99 1.13 -7.76
CA GLY A 45 -2.97 2.38 -7.01
C GLY A 45 -4.20 2.66 -6.18
N THR A 46 -4.20 3.87 -5.62
CA THR A 46 -5.32 4.41 -4.85
C THR A 46 -5.60 5.83 -5.31
N ILE A 47 -6.85 6.12 -5.57
CA ILE A 47 -7.37 7.42 -5.98
C ILE A 47 -8.50 7.86 -5.08
N SER A 48 -8.68 9.16 -4.91
CA SER A 48 -9.77 9.74 -4.12
C SER A 48 -10.26 11.05 -4.71
N GLY A 49 -11.54 11.31 -4.54
CA GLY A 49 -12.18 12.52 -5.04
C GLY A 49 -13.68 12.51 -4.86
N PRO A 50 -14.40 13.42 -5.54
CA PRO A 50 -15.85 13.39 -5.63
C PRO A 50 -16.33 12.03 -6.17
N GLU A 51 -17.40 11.48 -5.61
CA GLU A 51 -17.89 10.14 -6.03
C GLU A 51 -18.11 10.06 -7.54
N ALA A 52 -18.79 11.03 -8.13
CA ALA A 52 -19.03 11.07 -9.58
C ALA A 52 -17.71 11.04 -10.38
N GLY A 53 -16.67 11.71 -9.91
CA GLY A 53 -15.34 11.71 -10.53
C GLY A 53 -14.66 10.34 -10.43
N ILE A 54 -14.72 9.68 -9.28
CA ILE A 54 -14.20 8.30 -9.12
C ILE A 54 -14.93 7.36 -10.08
N ARG A 55 -16.27 7.44 -10.15
CA ARG A 55 -17.07 6.63 -11.08
C ARG A 55 -16.68 6.86 -12.54
N ALA A 56 -16.45 8.13 -12.94
CA ALA A 56 -16.01 8.47 -14.28
C ALA A 56 -14.64 7.88 -14.63
N VAL A 57 -13.64 7.99 -13.73
CA VAL A 57 -12.31 7.41 -13.94
C VAL A 57 -12.36 5.89 -14.02
N LEU A 58 -13.14 5.23 -13.16
CA LEU A 58 -13.34 3.76 -13.21
C LEU A 58 -14.03 3.33 -14.50
N ALA A 59 -15.03 4.08 -14.97
CA ALA A 59 -15.70 3.81 -16.24
C ALA A 59 -14.74 3.96 -17.42
N TRP A 60 -13.91 4.99 -17.42
CA TRP A 60 -12.87 5.19 -18.44
C TRP A 60 -11.85 4.03 -18.44
N LEU A 61 -11.35 3.62 -17.29
CA LEU A 61 -10.45 2.47 -17.18
C LEU A 61 -11.11 1.19 -17.72
N ARG A 62 -12.37 0.94 -17.37
CA ARG A 62 -13.12 -0.25 -17.81
C ARG A 62 -13.57 -0.21 -19.27
N SER A 63 -13.46 0.93 -19.95
CA SER A 63 -13.67 1.01 -21.39
C SER A 63 -12.58 0.33 -22.21
N ASP A 64 -11.38 0.13 -21.62
CA ASP A 64 -10.36 -0.76 -22.18
C ASP A 64 -10.77 -2.22 -21.89
N PRO A 65 -10.96 -3.07 -22.93
CA PRO A 65 -11.36 -4.46 -22.74
C PRO A 65 -10.46 -5.26 -21.79
N ARG A 66 -9.17 -4.90 -21.72
CA ARG A 66 -8.19 -5.54 -20.83
C ARG A 66 -8.48 -5.22 -19.35
N LEU A 67 -9.08 -4.07 -19.08
CA LEU A 67 -9.42 -3.58 -17.74
C LEU A 67 -10.92 -3.65 -17.44
N ALA A 68 -11.75 -4.23 -18.30
CA ALA A 68 -13.20 -4.29 -18.15
C ALA A 68 -13.65 -4.86 -16.79
N GLU A 69 -12.93 -5.87 -16.30
CA GLU A 69 -13.19 -6.51 -15.00
C GLU A 69 -12.27 -5.97 -13.88
N LEU A 70 -11.81 -4.73 -13.99
CA LEU A 70 -11.00 -4.11 -12.94
C LEU A 70 -11.82 -3.99 -11.64
N GLU A 71 -11.42 -4.75 -10.64
CA GLU A 71 -11.98 -4.65 -9.29
C GLU A 71 -11.37 -3.48 -8.52
N HIS A 72 -12.12 -2.94 -7.59
CA HIS A 72 -11.65 -1.90 -6.68
C HIS A 72 -12.33 -2.05 -5.31
N LYS A 73 -11.72 -1.45 -4.29
CA LYS A 73 -12.24 -1.38 -2.93
C LYS A 73 -12.54 0.07 -2.60
N GLU A 74 -13.69 0.30 -2.00
CA GLU A 74 -14.18 1.64 -1.67
C GLU A 74 -14.07 1.92 -0.17
N SER A 75 -13.77 3.14 0.14
CA SER A 75 -13.86 3.67 1.51
C SER A 75 -14.09 5.18 1.45
N TRP A 76 -14.62 5.74 2.52
CA TRP A 76 -14.94 7.16 2.61
C TRP A 76 -13.98 7.89 3.53
N ALA A 77 -13.62 9.11 3.15
CA ALA A 77 -12.83 10.02 3.95
C ALA A 77 -13.57 11.37 4.11
N ALA A 78 -13.45 11.97 5.30
CA ALA A 78 -14.01 13.28 5.57
C ALA A 78 -13.31 14.37 4.76
N GLU A 79 -11.99 14.25 4.63
CA GLU A 79 -11.11 15.12 3.86
C GLU A 79 -10.46 14.35 2.71
N LEU A 80 -9.97 15.06 1.71
CA LEU A 80 -9.29 14.46 0.56
C LEU A 80 -7.92 13.90 0.98
N PRO A 81 -7.71 12.56 0.98
CA PRO A 81 -6.52 11.94 1.60
C PRO A 81 -5.27 11.97 0.70
N PHE A 82 -5.27 12.78 -0.34
CA PHE A 82 -4.14 12.98 -1.25
C PHE A 82 -4.00 14.45 -1.63
N HIS A 83 -2.75 14.91 -1.73
CA HIS A 83 -2.48 16.31 -2.12
C HIS A 83 -2.50 16.53 -3.63
N ARG A 84 -2.12 15.53 -4.44
CA ARG A 84 -2.02 15.65 -5.90
C ARG A 84 -2.28 14.34 -6.63
N MET A 85 -2.63 14.40 -7.92
CA MET A 85 -2.68 13.24 -8.80
C MET A 85 -1.28 12.88 -9.34
N LYS A 86 -0.99 11.58 -9.45
CA LYS A 86 0.22 11.04 -10.07
C LYS A 86 -0.12 9.78 -10.84
N VAL A 87 0.23 9.73 -12.12
CA VAL A 87 0.30 8.50 -12.89
C VAL A 87 1.77 8.22 -13.19
N ARG A 88 2.28 7.10 -12.67
CA ARG A 88 3.71 6.75 -12.74
C ARG A 88 3.93 5.49 -13.55
N LEU A 89 4.86 5.55 -14.48
CA LEU A 89 5.37 4.38 -15.18
C LEU A 89 6.37 3.63 -14.28
N LYS A 90 6.23 2.33 -14.21
CA LYS A 90 7.05 1.44 -13.38
C LYS A 90 7.47 0.21 -14.19
N LYS A 91 8.49 -0.51 -13.71
CA LYS A 91 8.84 -1.83 -14.23
C LYS A 91 7.86 -2.90 -13.75
N GLU A 92 7.37 -2.75 -12.51
CA GLU A 92 6.42 -3.62 -11.84
C GLU A 92 5.36 -2.77 -11.13
N ILE A 93 4.11 -3.19 -11.15
CA ILE A 93 3.02 -2.51 -10.42
C ILE A 93 3.10 -2.75 -8.90
N VAL A 94 3.78 -3.78 -8.48
CA VAL A 94 4.26 -4.03 -7.11
C VAL A 94 5.64 -4.68 -7.21
N THR A 95 6.66 -4.01 -6.68
CA THR A 95 8.04 -4.41 -6.91
C THR A 95 8.45 -5.55 -5.97
N MET A 96 8.67 -6.74 -6.51
CA MET A 96 9.28 -7.88 -5.84
C MET A 96 10.76 -8.02 -6.22
N GLY A 97 11.11 -7.65 -7.46
CA GLY A 97 12.48 -7.69 -7.97
C GLY A 97 12.95 -9.08 -8.43
N VAL A 98 12.06 -10.05 -8.58
CA VAL A 98 12.35 -11.38 -9.10
C VAL A 98 11.85 -11.48 -10.54
N PRO A 99 12.75 -11.63 -11.52
CA PRO A 99 12.35 -11.77 -12.92
C PRO A 99 11.49 -13.02 -13.15
N GLY A 100 10.50 -12.92 -14.03
CA GLY A 100 9.69 -14.06 -14.48
C GLY A 100 8.49 -14.39 -13.60
N ILE A 101 8.35 -13.81 -12.42
CA ILE A 101 7.16 -14.02 -11.57
C ILE A 101 5.95 -13.34 -12.20
N ASP A 102 5.01 -14.14 -12.68
CA ASP A 102 3.80 -13.67 -13.34
C ASP A 102 2.53 -14.32 -12.76
N PRO A 103 1.77 -13.57 -11.93
CA PRO A 103 0.54 -14.09 -11.32
C PRO A 103 -0.55 -14.49 -12.32
N ARG A 104 -0.46 -14.05 -13.57
CA ARG A 104 -1.40 -14.44 -14.64
C ARG A 104 -1.23 -15.89 -15.09
N HIS A 105 -0.06 -16.49 -14.85
CA HIS A 105 0.26 -17.87 -15.22
C HIS A 105 0.11 -18.83 -14.05
N ILE A 106 0.58 -18.42 -12.86
CA ILE A 106 0.49 -19.22 -11.65
C ILE A 106 0.25 -18.31 -10.45
N VAL A 107 -0.66 -18.69 -9.58
CA VAL A 107 -1.00 -17.94 -8.37
C VAL A 107 -1.50 -18.91 -7.29
N GLY A 108 -1.45 -18.51 -6.04
CA GLY A 108 -2.02 -19.27 -4.93
C GLY A 108 -3.54 -19.31 -4.96
N THR A 109 -4.13 -20.18 -4.18
CA THR A 109 -5.58 -20.30 -4.04
C THR A 109 -6.14 -19.10 -3.28
N TYR A 110 -7.12 -18.43 -3.88
CA TYR A 110 -7.85 -17.34 -3.22
C TYR A 110 -8.79 -17.87 -2.15
N VAL A 111 -8.71 -17.30 -0.96
CA VAL A 111 -9.59 -17.63 0.16
C VAL A 111 -10.39 -16.38 0.53
N LYS A 112 -11.71 -16.53 0.55
CA LYS A 112 -12.62 -15.43 0.91
C LYS A 112 -12.45 -15.02 2.38
N PRO A 113 -12.72 -13.76 2.74
CA PRO A 113 -12.67 -13.29 4.12
C PRO A 113 -13.46 -14.16 5.11
N GLN A 114 -14.61 -14.67 4.71
CA GLN A 114 -15.48 -15.51 5.55
C GLN A 114 -14.86 -16.89 5.88
N ASP A 115 -14.05 -17.44 4.96
CA ASP A 115 -13.39 -18.74 5.11
C ASP A 115 -11.97 -18.63 5.66
N TRP A 116 -11.45 -17.38 5.78
CA TRP A 116 -10.07 -17.12 6.14
C TRP A 116 -9.69 -17.60 7.53
N ASN A 117 -10.55 -17.35 8.53
CA ASN A 117 -10.29 -17.76 9.91
C ASN A 117 -10.18 -19.28 10.05
N ASP A 118 -11.02 -20.03 9.35
CA ASP A 118 -10.98 -21.50 9.40
C ASP A 118 -9.68 -22.04 8.81
N LEU A 119 -9.14 -21.43 7.76
CA LEU A 119 -7.86 -21.81 7.19
C LEU A 119 -6.69 -21.51 8.13
N ILE A 120 -6.61 -20.27 8.65
CA ILE A 120 -5.44 -19.83 9.42
C ILE A 120 -5.35 -20.44 10.83
N HIS A 121 -6.44 -21.03 11.32
CA HIS A 121 -6.44 -21.77 12.59
C HIS A 121 -6.01 -23.23 12.45
N GLN A 122 -5.80 -23.73 11.24
CA GLN A 122 -5.31 -25.10 11.05
C GLN A 122 -3.85 -25.20 11.48
N PRO A 123 -3.48 -26.20 12.29
CA PRO A 123 -2.17 -26.28 12.94
C PRO A 123 -1.00 -26.53 11.97
N ASP A 124 -1.29 -27.00 10.77
CA ASP A 124 -0.34 -27.29 9.70
C ASP A 124 -0.17 -26.13 8.69
N VAL A 125 -0.86 -25.01 8.92
CA VAL A 125 -0.78 -23.81 8.06
C VAL A 125 0.17 -22.78 8.67
N VAL A 126 1.16 -22.36 7.91
CA VAL A 126 2.03 -21.22 8.24
C VAL A 126 1.41 -19.95 7.70
N LEU A 127 0.96 -19.05 8.58
CA LEU A 127 0.40 -17.77 8.22
C LEU A 127 1.50 -16.71 8.11
N ILE A 128 1.60 -16.02 6.98
CA ILE A 128 2.69 -15.06 6.68
C ILE A 128 2.10 -13.69 6.33
N ASP A 129 2.54 -12.66 7.06
CA ASP A 129 2.29 -11.28 6.70
C ASP A 129 3.33 -10.81 5.66
N THR A 130 2.90 -10.48 4.45
CA THR A 130 3.82 -10.08 3.37
C THR A 130 4.08 -8.57 3.32
N ARG A 131 3.67 -7.84 4.35
CA ARG A 131 3.83 -6.40 4.46
C ARG A 131 5.17 -6.01 5.06
N ASN A 132 5.48 -4.74 4.97
CA ASN A 132 6.67 -4.19 5.61
C ASN A 132 6.47 -4.06 7.13
N ASP A 133 7.55 -4.05 7.88
CA ASP A 133 7.58 -3.99 9.34
C ASP A 133 6.72 -2.87 9.94
N TYR A 134 6.76 -1.66 9.37
CA TYR A 134 5.98 -0.52 9.87
C TYR A 134 4.46 -0.70 9.68
N GLU A 135 4.04 -1.53 8.72
CA GLU A 135 2.64 -1.89 8.52
C GLU A 135 2.21 -2.96 9.53
N VAL A 136 3.09 -3.95 9.77
CA VAL A 136 2.87 -5.03 10.74
C VAL A 136 2.81 -4.47 12.16
N ALA A 137 3.65 -3.50 12.48
CA ALA A 137 3.74 -2.88 13.81
C ALA A 137 2.43 -2.27 14.32
N ILE A 138 1.49 -1.91 13.45
CA ILE A 138 0.22 -1.30 13.84
C ILE A 138 -0.97 -2.27 13.78
N GLY A 139 -0.77 -3.47 13.27
CA GLY A 139 -1.79 -4.52 13.28
C GLY A 139 -1.43 -5.66 12.35
N THR A 140 -1.83 -6.87 12.77
CA THR A 140 -1.64 -8.12 12.00
C THR A 140 -2.65 -9.17 12.45
N PHE A 141 -2.76 -10.29 11.75
CA PHE A 141 -3.56 -11.42 12.22
C PHE A 141 -2.85 -12.17 13.35
N ARG A 142 -3.60 -12.59 14.36
CA ARG A 142 -3.07 -13.40 15.44
C ARG A 142 -2.41 -14.68 14.91
N GLY A 143 -1.17 -14.92 15.36
CA GLY A 143 -0.37 -16.09 14.94
C GLY A 143 0.37 -15.89 13.61
N ALA A 144 0.27 -14.75 12.97
CA ALA A 144 1.03 -14.48 11.76
C ALA A 144 2.53 -14.39 12.03
N VAL A 145 3.30 -14.93 11.10
CA VAL A 145 4.75 -14.73 11.03
C VAL A 145 5.03 -13.38 10.40
N ASP A 146 5.77 -12.54 11.12
CA ASP A 146 6.34 -11.30 10.59
C ASP A 146 7.73 -11.60 10.01
N PRO A 147 7.95 -11.41 8.70
CA PRO A 147 9.27 -11.53 8.08
C PRO A 147 10.26 -10.42 8.48
N ASP A 148 9.83 -9.40 9.20
CA ASP A 148 10.60 -8.17 9.56
C ASP A 148 11.30 -7.54 8.36
N ILE A 149 10.62 -7.47 7.21
CA ILE A 149 11.13 -6.87 5.99
C ILE A 149 10.83 -5.37 5.94
N LYS A 150 11.80 -4.59 5.47
CA LYS A 150 11.63 -3.14 5.26
C LYS A 150 11.05 -2.82 3.88
N SER A 151 11.13 -3.79 2.97
CA SER A 151 10.64 -3.70 1.60
C SER A 151 10.19 -5.07 1.11
N PHE A 152 9.13 -5.10 0.32
CA PHE A 152 8.62 -6.33 -0.30
C PHE A 152 9.67 -7.06 -1.16
N THR A 153 10.69 -6.35 -1.64
CA THR A 153 11.84 -6.93 -2.37
C THR A 153 12.72 -7.84 -1.51
N GLU A 154 12.57 -7.81 -0.19
CA GLU A 154 13.33 -8.66 0.74
C GLU A 154 12.64 -10.01 1.01
N LEU A 155 11.36 -10.12 0.65
CA LEU A 155 10.58 -11.34 0.89
C LEU A 155 11.18 -12.59 0.23
N PRO A 156 11.66 -12.57 -1.01
CA PRO A 156 12.28 -13.76 -1.63
C PRO A 156 13.48 -14.29 -0.84
N ALA A 157 14.35 -13.41 -0.36
CA ALA A 157 15.50 -13.82 0.45
C ALA A 157 15.08 -14.37 1.82
N TRP A 158 14.02 -13.83 2.43
CA TRP A 158 13.45 -14.36 3.66
C TRP A 158 12.86 -15.77 3.42
N VAL A 159 12.07 -15.96 2.36
CA VAL A 159 11.50 -17.28 1.99
C VAL A 159 12.61 -18.31 1.80
N GLN A 160 13.70 -17.96 1.13
CA GLN A 160 14.82 -18.87 0.93
C GLN A 160 15.41 -19.32 2.27
N ARG A 161 15.74 -18.39 3.17
CA ARG A 161 16.29 -18.71 4.50
C ARG A 161 15.35 -19.62 5.31
N GLU A 162 14.06 -19.30 5.34
CA GLU A 162 13.06 -20.06 6.08
C GLU A 162 12.83 -21.47 5.48
N THR A 163 12.99 -21.62 4.17
CA THR A 163 12.88 -22.92 3.47
C THR A 163 14.10 -23.80 3.77
N GLU A 164 15.30 -23.22 3.87
CA GLU A 164 16.54 -23.97 4.15
C GLU A 164 16.61 -24.46 5.60
N ALA A 165 16.30 -23.61 6.55
CA ALA A 165 16.55 -23.87 7.97
C ALA A 165 15.44 -23.44 8.94
N GLY A 166 14.35 -22.83 8.47
CA GLY A 166 13.31 -22.23 9.28
C GLY A 166 11.95 -22.92 9.18
N ARG A 167 10.90 -22.12 9.35
CA ARG A 167 9.50 -22.56 9.42
C ARG A 167 8.95 -23.11 8.11
N LEU A 168 9.57 -22.79 6.99
CA LEU A 168 9.15 -23.21 5.64
C LEU A 168 9.90 -24.46 5.17
N LYS A 169 10.73 -25.05 6.03
CA LYS A 169 11.40 -26.33 5.76
C LYS A 169 10.38 -27.43 5.56
N GLY A 170 10.57 -28.20 4.48
CA GLY A 170 9.61 -29.24 4.10
C GLY A 170 8.39 -28.73 3.33
N LYS A 171 8.33 -27.44 3.06
CA LYS A 171 7.29 -26.78 2.26
C LYS A 171 5.87 -27.03 2.80
N PRO A 172 5.57 -26.57 4.03
CA PRO A 172 4.26 -26.71 4.62
C PRO A 172 3.18 -25.97 3.82
N ARG A 173 1.91 -26.14 4.20
CA ARG A 173 0.80 -25.31 3.73
C ARG A 173 1.02 -23.87 4.17
N VAL A 174 0.83 -22.90 3.27
CA VAL A 174 1.10 -21.48 3.53
C VAL A 174 -0.11 -20.64 3.23
N ALA A 175 -0.48 -19.76 4.16
CA ALA A 175 -1.49 -18.74 3.95
C ALA A 175 -0.83 -17.35 4.03
N MET A 176 -1.04 -16.51 3.03
CA MET A 176 -0.39 -15.21 2.89
C MET A 176 -1.42 -14.08 2.79
N PHE A 177 -1.10 -12.93 3.36
CA PHE A 177 -1.97 -11.77 3.29
C PHE A 177 -1.17 -10.47 3.16
N CYS A 178 -1.82 -9.43 2.64
CA CYS A 178 -1.33 -8.06 2.61
C CYS A 178 -2.50 -7.07 2.65
N THR A 179 -2.25 -5.78 2.62
CA THR A 179 -3.27 -4.73 2.72
C THR A 179 -4.42 -4.90 1.72
N GLY A 180 -4.13 -4.98 0.42
CA GLY A 180 -5.15 -5.00 -0.63
C GLY A 180 -5.17 -6.26 -1.51
N GLY A 181 -4.24 -7.21 -1.31
CA GLY A 181 -4.13 -8.45 -2.08
C GLY A 181 -3.01 -8.47 -3.11
N ILE A 182 -2.58 -7.34 -3.64
CA ILE A 182 -1.64 -7.28 -4.77
C ILE A 182 -0.26 -7.93 -4.51
N ARG A 183 0.32 -7.74 -3.30
CA ARG A 183 1.60 -8.39 -2.95
C ARG A 183 1.44 -9.90 -2.91
N CYS A 184 0.27 -10.37 -2.44
CA CYS A 184 -0.02 -11.80 -2.36
C CYS A 184 -0.12 -12.48 -3.73
N GLU A 185 -0.60 -11.80 -4.76
CA GLU A 185 -0.57 -12.31 -6.12
C GLU A 185 0.87 -12.73 -6.51
N LYS A 186 1.84 -11.83 -6.35
CA LYS A 186 3.25 -12.13 -6.67
C LYS A 186 3.91 -13.07 -5.67
N SER A 187 3.66 -12.90 -4.38
CA SER A 187 4.31 -13.75 -3.38
C SER A 187 3.85 -15.20 -3.45
N THR A 188 2.56 -15.45 -3.70
CA THR A 188 2.07 -16.81 -3.87
C THR A 188 2.51 -17.43 -5.20
N ALA A 189 2.58 -16.65 -6.27
CA ALA A 189 3.19 -17.09 -7.53
C ALA A 189 4.65 -17.52 -7.30
N TYR A 190 5.44 -16.70 -6.61
CA TYR A 190 6.80 -17.02 -6.23
C TYR A 190 6.90 -18.31 -5.39
N MET A 191 6.07 -18.45 -4.34
CA MET A 191 6.05 -19.66 -3.50
C MET A 191 5.76 -20.92 -4.33
N LYS A 192 4.79 -20.85 -5.24
CA LYS A 192 4.47 -21.94 -6.17
C LYS A 192 5.67 -22.33 -7.04
N GLU A 193 6.38 -21.35 -7.59
CA GLU A 193 7.59 -21.60 -8.38
C GLU A 193 8.76 -22.17 -7.55
N GLN A 194 8.78 -21.86 -6.23
CA GLN A 194 9.72 -22.53 -5.31
C GLN A 194 9.27 -23.95 -4.92
N GLY A 195 8.17 -24.45 -5.51
CA GLY A 195 7.67 -25.82 -5.34
C GLY A 195 6.85 -26.04 -4.07
N PHE A 196 6.17 -25.01 -3.56
CA PHE A 196 5.13 -25.17 -2.53
C PHE A 196 3.82 -25.58 -3.21
N ASP A 197 3.24 -26.71 -2.79
CA ASP A 197 2.02 -27.24 -3.41
C ASP A 197 0.74 -26.53 -2.92
N GLU A 198 0.66 -26.23 -1.63
CA GLU A 198 -0.51 -25.66 -0.98
C GLU A 198 -0.24 -24.24 -0.52
N VAL A 199 -0.51 -23.28 -1.39
CA VAL A 199 -0.32 -21.84 -1.15
C VAL A 199 -1.64 -21.11 -1.30
N TYR A 200 -2.03 -20.41 -0.27
CA TYR A 200 -3.30 -19.71 -0.15
C TYR A 200 -3.05 -18.22 0.08
N HIS A 201 -4.00 -17.37 -0.33
CA HIS A 201 -3.97 -15.96 0.04
C HIS A 201 -5.36 -15.36 0.24
N LEU A 202 -5.41 -14.35 1.11
CA LEU A 202 -6.64 -13.65 1.44
C LEU A 202 -7.13 -12.84 0.25
N GLN A 203 -8.30 -13.22 -0.30
CA GLN A 203 -8.92 -12.53 -1.41
C GLN A 203 -9.30 -11.11 -1.01
N GLY A 204 -8.80 -10.13 -1.76
CA GLY A 204 -9.04 -8.72 -1.47
C GLY A 204 -8.21 -8.15 -0.31
N GLY A 205 -7.41 -8.98 0.36
CA GLY A 205 -6.52 -8.58 1.44
C GLY A 205 -7.23 -8.16 2.72
N ILE A 206 -6.47 -7.57 3.63
CA ILE A 206 -6.94 -7.11 4.94
C ILE A 206 -8.12 -6.14 4.81
N LEU A 207 -8.09 -5.23 3.84
CA LEU A 207 -9.16 -4.26 3.66
C LEU A 207 -10.52 -4.94 3.44
N LYS A 208 -10.57 -5.98 2.59
CA LYS A 208 -11.80 -6.72 2.35
C LYS A 208 -12.23 -7.54 3.57
N TYR A 209 -11.27 -8.09 4.31
CA TYR A 209 -11.55 -8.80 5.56
C TYR A 209 -12.16 -7.86 6.62
N LEU A 210 -11.60 -6.66 6.81
CA LEU A 210 -12.11 -5.67 7.76
C LEU A 210 -13.46 -5.06 7.35
N GLU A 211 -13.81 -5.13 6.07
CA GLU A 211 -15.11 -4.72 5.54
C GLU A 211 -16.18 -5.79 5.78
N GLU A 212 -15.86 -7.07 5.54
CA GLU A 212 -16.83 -8.16 5.48
C GLU A 212 -16.94 -9.00 6.75
N VAL A 213 -15.87 -9.11 7.54
CA VAL A 213 -15.85 -9.93 8.78
C VAL A 213 -16.20 -9.06 9.98
N PRO A 214 -17.26 -9.42 10.73
CA PRO A 214 -17.65 -8.65 11.93
C PRO A 214 -16.54 -8.64 12.99
N PRO A 215 -16.41 -7.55 13.77
CA PRO A 215 -15.36 -7.42 14.79
C PRO A 215 -15.30 -8.57 15.80
N GLU A 216 -16.44 -9.10 16.19
CA GLU A 216 -16.57 -10.21 17.15
C GLU A 216 -16.06 -11.55 16.62
N GLN A 217 -15.97 -11.71 15.30
CA GLN A 217 -15.43 -12.90 14.63
C GLN A 217 -13.99 -12.68 14.15
N SER A 218 -13.48 -11.47 14.28
CA SER A 218 -12.18 -11.09 13.73
C SER A 218 -11.03 -11.68 14.51
N THR A 219 -10.03 -12.17 13.76
CA THR A 219 -8.71 -12.56 14.27
C THR A 219 -7.65 -11.50 13.99
N TRP A 220 -8.05 -10.36 13.44
CA TRP A 220 -7.19 -9.21 13.22
C TRP A 220 -7.01 -8.42 14.52
N ASP A 221 -5.74 -8.12 14.86
CA ASP A 221 -5.39 -7.25 15.98
C ASP A 221 -4.80 -5.93 15.46
N GLY A 222 -5.29 -4.79 16.00
CA GLY A 222 -4.83 -3.45 15.64
C GLY A 222 -5.53 -2.86 14.42
N GLU A 223 -4.83 -1.98 13.69
CA GLU A 223 -5.31 -1.25 12.53
C GLU A 223 -4.53 -1.62 11.27
N CYS A 224 -5.15 -1.48 10.11
CA CYS A 224 -4.50 -1.75 8.82
C CYS A 224 -3.91 -0.46 8.26
N PHE A 225 -2.60 -0.44 8.01
CA PHE A 225 -1.93 0.67 7.35
C PHE A 225 -2.46 0.88 5.93
N VAL A 226 -2.75 2.15 5.58
CA VAL A 226 -3.11 2.58 4.23
C VAL A 226 -2.16 3.67 3.73
N PHE A 227 -1.93 3.72 2.42
CA PHE A 227 -0.91 4.56 1.80
C PHE A 227 -1.43 5.97 1.43
N ASP A 228 -2.27 6.55 2.29
CA ASP A 228 -2.82 7.90 2.15
C ASP A 228 -2.80 8.64 3.49
N GLU A 229 -3.30 9.87 3.53
CA GLU A 229 -3.27 10.72 4.73
C GLU A 229 -4.14 10.21 5.90
N ARG A 230 -4.98 9.21 5.69
CA ARG A 230 -5.71 8.53 6.78
C ARG A 230 -4.78 7.67 7.64
N VAL A 231 -3.65 7.25 7.09
CA VAL A 231 -2.59 6.42 7.70
C VAL A 231 -3.05 5.00 8.02
N SER A 232 -4.20 4.80 8.65
CA SER A 232 -4.71 3.51 9.06
C SER A 232 -6.25 3.45 9.02
N VAL A 233 -6.77 2.23 8.92
CA VAL A 233 -8.20 1.95 9.01
C VAL A 233 -8.44 0.71 9.89
N GLY A 234 -9.57 0.71 10.58
CA GLY A 234 -10.07 -0.42 11.35
C GLY A 234 -11.27 -1.11 10.69
N HIS A 235 -12.03 -1.88 11.47
CA HIS A 235 -13.24 -2.55 11.00
C HIS A 235 -14.28 -1.58 10.40
N GLY A 236 -14.93 -2.03 9.32
CA GLY A 236 -15.80 -1.20 8.50
C GLY A 236 -15.05 -0.11 7.74
N LEU A 237 -13.74 -0.25 7.58
CA LEU A 237 -12.83 0.70 6.91
C LEU A 237 -12.89 2.12 7.50
N ARG A 238 -13.24 2.24 8.79
CA ARG A 238 -13.24 3.51 9.51
C ARG A 238 -11.81 3.99 9.70
N GLN A 239 -11.58 5.29 9.52
CA GLN A 239 -10.27 5.89 9.77
C GLN A 239 -9.83 5.61 11.21
N GLY A 240 -8.56 5.21 11.36
CA GLY A 240 -7.91 4.93 12.62
C GLY A 240 -7.28 6.17 13.26
N ASP A 241 -6.54 5.93 14.35
CA ASP A 241 -5.99 6.99 15.21
C ASP A 241 -4.49 7.27 14.97
N TYR A 242 -3.86 6.57 14.04
CA TYR A 242 -2.45 6.77 13.73
C TYR A 242 -2.20 8.02 12.89
N GLU A 243 -1.06 8.67 13.14
CA GLU A 243 -0.53 9.74 12.30
C GLU A 243 0.89 9.41 11.82
N LEU A 244 1.27 9.88 10.62
CA LEU A 244 2.63 9.65 10.12
C LEU A 244 3.65 10.59 10.77
N CYS A 245 4.78 10.04 11.21
CA CYS A 245 5.99 10.84 11.38
C CYS A 245 6.38 11.43 10.02
N ARG A 246 6.34 12.76 9.89
CA ARG A 246 6.65 13.43 8.61
C ARG A 246 8.14 13.39 8.24
N ALA A 247 9.00 12.88 9.13
CA ALA A 247 10.41 12.62 8.86
C ALA A 247 10.65 11.20 8.29
N CYS A 248 10.37 10.15 9.08
CA CYS A 248 10.65 8.77 8.69
C CYS A 248 9.45 8.01 8.11
N ARG A 249 8.24 8.57 8.18
CA ARG A 249 6.98 7.98 7.68
C ARG A 249 6.46 6.80 8.49
N PHE A 250 7.01 6.54 9.66
CA PHE A 250 6.49 5.53 10.58
C PHE A 250 5.14 5.99 11.15
N PRO A 251 4.12 5.13 11.26
CA PRO A 251 2.85 5.45 11.91
C PRO A 251 3.03 5.58 13.42
N LEU A 252 2.43 6.60 14.02
CA LEU A 252 2.58 6.95 15.44
C LEU A 252 1.24 6.97 16.15
N THR A 253 1.16 6.37 17.32
CA THR A 253 0.06 6.53 18.27
C THR A 253 0.05 7.92 18.90
N ALA A 254 -1.04 8.28 19.56
CA ALA A 254 -1.11 9.51 20.37
C ALA A 254 -0.05 9.52 21.50
N ALA A 255 0.21 8.37 22.14
CA ALA A 255 1.24 8.24 23.18
C ALA A 255 2.65 8.48 22.63
N GLU A 256 2.99 7.95 21.46
CA GLU A 256 4.28 8.17 20.82
C GLU A 256 4.47 9.64 20.39
N ARG A 257 3.40 10.33 20.02
CA ARG A 257 3.42 11.79 19.74
C ARG A 257 3.55 12.63 21.00
N ALA A 258 3.26 12.09 22.18
CA ALA A 258 3.54 12.73 23.45
C ALA A 258 4.98 12.48 23.96
N SER A 259 5.77 11.66 23.29
CA SER A 259 7.15 11.35 23.64
C SER A 259 8.07 12.57 23.54
N PRO A 260 9.09 12.72 24.43
CA PRO A 260 10.09 13.80 24.34
C PRO A 260 10.93 13.76 23.04
N HIS A 261 10.97 12.61 22.37
CA HIS A 261 11.67 12.46 21.07
C HIS A 261 10.80 12.91 19.89
N TYR A 262 9.50 13.19 20.11
CA TYR A 262 8.62 13.65 19.06
C TYR A 262 8.73 15.17 18.87
N ARG A 263 9.03 15.55 17.65
CA ARG A 263 8.94 16.92 17.17
C ARG A 263 8.24 16.91 15.82
N LYS A 264 7.04 17.56 15.75
CA LYS A 264 6.22 17.60 14.54
C LYS A 264 7.07 17.93 13.30
N GLY A 265 6.97 17.10 12.28
CA GLY A 265 7.70 17.28 11.03
C GLY A 265 9.19 16.93 11.06
N VAL A 266 9.81 16.70 12.22
CA VAL A 266 11.27 16.59 12.39
C VAL A 266 11.74 15.23 12.88
N SER A 267 11.11 14.66 13.91
CA SER A 267 11.54 13.40 14.52
C SER A 267 10.42 12.69 15.28
N CYS A 268 10.61 11.41 15.55
CA CYS A 268 9.86 10.60 16.52
C CYS A 268 10.81 9.60 17.19
N ALA A 269 10.32 8.81 18.15
CA ALA A 269 11.13 7.81 18.85
C ALA A 269 11.83 6.81 17.90
N HIS A 270 11.21 6.47 16.76
CA HIS A 270 11.76 5.53 15.77
C HIS A 270 12.93 6.10 14.94
N CYS A 271 13.02 7.44 14.80
CA CYS A 271 14.05 8.06 13.95
C CYS A 271 14.92 9.11 14.66
N HIS A 272 14.61 9.48 15.90
CA HIS A 272 15.34 10.53 16.62
C HIS A 272 16.86 10.33 16.61
N ASP A 273 17.31 9.11 16.90
CA ASP A 273 18.72 8.76 16.98
C ASP A 273 19.32 8.26 15.64
N LYS A 274 18.48 8.10 14.61
CA LYS A 274 18.88 7.64 13.27
C LYS A 274 19.08 8.77 12.27
N THR A 275 18.61 9.99 12.59
CA THR A 275 18.72 11.16 11.71
C THR A 275 19.84 12.08 12.17
N THR A 276 20.64 12.57 11.22
CA THR A 276 21.71 13.54 11.49
C THR A 276 21.14 14.92 11.84
N ASP A 277 21.94 15.77 12.51
CA ASP A 277 21.52 17.14 12.84
C ASP A 277 21.21 17.96 11.58
N ALA A 278 21.97 17.76 10.50
CA ALA A 278 21.71 18.40 9.21
C ALA A 278 20.34 17.99 8.62
N GLN A 279 19.98 16.71 8.71
CA GLN A 279 18.66 16.22 8.29
C GLN A 279 17.55 16.79 9.16
N LYS A 280 17.74 16.82 10.49
CA LYS A 280 16.79 17.43 11.43
C LYS A 280 16.57 18.91 11.15
N ALA A 281 17.65 19.66 10.84
CA ALA A 281 17.55 21.07 10.47
C ALA A 281 16.78 21.27 9.15
N ALA A 282 17.03 20.45 8.13
CA ALA A 282 16.29 20.50 6.87
C ALA A 282 14.81 20.15 7.06
N TYR A 283 14.49 19.16 7.90
CA TYR A 283 13.11 18.80 8.24
C TYR A 283 12.41 19.93 9.02
N ALA A 284 13.11 20.58 9.94
CA ALA A 284 12.58 21.71 10.71
C ALA A 284 12.26 22.91 9.80
N GLU A 285 13.15 23.22 8.83
CA GLU A 285 12.86 24.29 7.87
C GLU A 285 11.66 23.96 6.98
N ARG A 286 11.56 22.71 6.48
CA ARG A 286 10.37 22.27 5.74
C ARG A 286 9.10 22.42 6.58
N GLN A 287 9.13 21.99 7.84
CA GLN A 287 7.96 22.09 8.72
C GLN A 287 7.55 23.55 8.96
N LYS A 288 8.52 24.45 9.16
CA LYS A 288 8.30 25.89 9.28
C LYS A 288 7.61 26.45 8.02
N GLN A 289 8.03 26.04 6.82
CA GLN A 289 7.39 26.50 5.58
C GLN A 289 5.95 25.99 5.46
N VAL A 290 5.66 24.77 5.91
CA VAL A 290 4.29 24.24 5.98
C VAL A 290 3.43 25.10 6.92
N GLU A 291 3.90 25.37 8.12
CA GLU A 291 3.18 26.19 9.10
C GLU A 291 2.93 27.64 8.63
N LEU A 292 3.91 28.25 7.96
CA LEU A 292 3.77 29.58 7.35
C LEU A 292 2.72 29.59 6.22
N ALA A 293 2.64 28.50 5.45
CA ALA A 293 1.63 28.38 4.40
C ALA A 293 0.23 28.18 5.00
N GLU A 294 0.09 27.35 6.03
CA GLU A 294 -1.16 27.14 6.78
C GLU A 294 -1.68 28.49 7.35
N GLN A 295 -0.80 29.29 7.95
CA GLN A 295 -1.15 30.62 8.47
C GLN A 295 -1.64 31.60 7.38
N ARG A 296 -1.21 31.41 6.13
CA ARG A 296 -1.62 32.22 4.98
C ARG A 296 -2.80 31.64 4.22
N ASN A 297 -3.43 30.55 4.71
CA ASN A 297 -4.42 29.75 4.00
C ASN A 297 -3.96 29.33 2.59
N ALA A 298 -2.65 29.06 2.44
CA ALA A 298 -2.03 28.65 1.20
C ALA A 298 -1.60 27.19 1.26
N GLU A 299 -1.75 26.45 0.14
CA GLU A 299 -1.22 25.09 0.03
C GLU A 299 0.31 25.16 -0.12
N HIS A 300 1.07 24.52 0.78
CA HIS A 300 2.52 24.35 0.65
C HIS A 300 2.86 22.99 0.06
N ILE A 301 2.24 21.93 0.58
CA ILE A 301 2.46 20.56 0.10
C ILE A 301 1.74 20.40 -1.23
N ALA A 302 2.51 20.08 -2.28
CA ALA A 302 2.03 19.95 -3.66
C ALA A 302 1.53 21.24 -4.34
N ALA A 303 1.84 22.43 -3.81
CA ALA A 303 1.59 23.69 -4.50
C ALA A 303 2.23 23.69 -5.90
N HIS A 304 1.48 24.13 -6.89
CA HIS A 304 1.97 24.28 -8.26
C HIS A 304 2.78 25.58 -8.36
N PHE A 305 4.10 25.48 -8.50
CA PHE A 305 4.95 26.63 -8.79
C PHE A 305 5.19 26.69 -10.30
N PRO A 306 4.73 27.72 -11.02
CA PRO A 306 4.82 27.81 -12.49
C PRO A 306 6.26 27.78 -13.04
N HIS A 307 7.27 27.96 -12.20
CA HIS A 307 8.68 28.07 -12.59
C HIS A 307 9.55 26.85 -12.26
N SER A 308 9.02 25.73 -11.81
CA SER A 308 9.84 24.56 -11.44
C SER A 308 10.31 23.68 -12.62
N HIS A 309 10.02 24.05 -13.87
CA HIS A 309 10.49 23.31 -15.05
C HIS A 309 11.94 23.62 -15.49
N ALA A 310 12.65 24.55 -14.82
CA ALA A 310 14.00 24.98 -15.22
C ALA A 310 15.17 24.17 -14.62
N TYR A 311 14.92 23.16 -13.76
CA TYR A 311 15.98 22.41 -13.09
C TYR A 311 15.93 20.89 -13.37
N LYS A 312 15.91 20.48 -14.63
CA LYS A 312 16.22 19.10 -15.05
C LYS A 312 16.71 19.08 -16.48
N LYS A 313 17.87 19.64 -16.72
CA LYS A 313 18.80 19.21 -17.78
C LYS A 313 20.19 19.50 -17.26
N ASP A 314 21.06 18.49 -17.37
CA ASP A 314 22.45 18.41 -17.03
C ASP A 314 22.76 17.65 -15.72
N ALA A 315 22.64 16.33 -15.81
CA ALA A 315 23.54 15.35 -15.22
C ALA A 315 23.42 14.07 -16.04
N ALA A 316 24.38 13.92 -16.93
CA ALA A 316 24.67 12.73 -17.72
C ALA A 316 25.14 11.57 -16.81
#